data_6f6fcd8b81d0cdde1f6daea14817a21b
#
_entry.id   6f6fcd8b81d0cdde1f6daea14817a21b
#
_cell.length_a   1.000
_cell.length_b   1.000
_cell.length_c   1.000
_cell.angle_alpha   90.00
_cell.angle_beta   90.00
_cell.angle_gamma   90.00
#
_symmetry.space_group_name_H-M   'P 1'
#
loop_
_entity.id
_entity.type
_entity.pdbx_description
1 polymer ?
#
loop_
_entity_poly.entity_id
_entity_poly.type
_entity_poly.pdbx_seq_one_letter_code
_entity_poly.pdbx_strand_id
1 'polypeptide(L)'
;MEIVLVALFLLGYLVISTEHLHRIDKMIPALLMMVLAWGLLFMSPFAMEQWLNPSNEVLTTMTGNSEARVSLMQATLMHHLGKTAEILMFLIGAMTLVELIDHFDGFKAVLPLIKTRKKYALLWVICLITFFLSAIIDNLTTTLVMIAVYRKLVHKAEDRLWYAGFVVIAANAGGAWSPIGDVTTTMLWIGQKISIAPLMIETFLPSLLCMVVPLVIARWLPVFQGALTVPEEKGNSKGRTELLLGIGFFLLVPVLKAVLHLPPYMGMLFALGLFALYAEWKSNRTFKLTEFNEEQKPYSPTMKSLEKVELPTILFFLGILLTVAALESMGMILQLGQSVQEAGICTSVFMGILGIASAIIDNVPLVAGAMGMFPFPMDHEAWHLLAYTAGTGGSILIIGSAAGVVAMGMEKISFTWYLKRIAPLAFLGYTVGYWLMMLNL
;
A
#
# COMPACT_ATOMS: atom_id res chain seq x y z
N MET A 1 2.32 -29.99 13.19
CA MET A 1 1.40 -28.87 12.84
C MET A 1 2.17 -27.76 12.12
N GLU A 2 3.24 -27.26 12.67
CA GLU A 2 4.06 -26.18 12.12
C GLU A 2 4.46 -26.38 10.66
N ILE A 3 5.04 -27.55 10.32
CA ILE A 3 5.45 -27.87 8.94
C ILE A 3 4.27 -27.79 7.96
N VAL A 4 3.08 -28.22 8.39
CA VAL A 4 1.87 -28.19 7.54
C VAL A 4 1.43 -26.77 7.28
N LEU A 5 1.45 -25.89 8.30
CA LEU A 5 1.09 -24.47 8.15
C LEU A 5 2.11 -23.71 7.32
N VAL A 6 3.41 -23.98 7.51
CA VAL A 6 4.47 -23.40 6.66
C VAL A 6 4.29 -23.85 5.21
N ALA A 7 4.05 -25.14 4.98
CA ALA A 7 3.82 -25.66 3.63
C ALA A 7 2.57 -25.02 2.99
N LEU A 8 1.48 -24.89 3.75
CA LEU A 8 0.25 -24.21 3.30
C LEU A 8 0.54 -22.75 2.92
N PHE A 9 1.28 -22.04 3.78
CA PHE A 9 1.66 -20.65 3.52
C PHE A 9 2.53 -20.51 2.27
N LEU A 10 3.59 -21.31 2.15
CA LEU A 10 4.50 -21.26 1.01
C LEU A 10 3.80 -21.64 -0.31
N LEU A 11 2.95 -22.68 -0.30
CA LEU A 11 2.18 -23.08 -1.47
C LEU A 11 1.17 -22.01 -1.88
N GLY A 12 0.42 -21.47 -0.93
CA GLY A 12 -0.52 -20.39 -1.20
C GLY A 12 0.18 -19.13 -1.72
N TYR A 13 1.35 -18.81 -1.16
CA TYR A 13 2.18 -17.71 -1.65
C TYR A 13 2.71 -17.95 -3.06
N LEU A 14 3.12 -19.16 -3.38
CA LEU A 14 3.52 -19.53 -4.73
C LEU A 14 2.37 -19.28 -5.71
N VAL A 15 1.14 -19.66 -5.35
CA VAL A 15 -0.03 -19.40 -6.18
C VAL A 15 -0.28 -17.91 -6.33
N ILE A 16 -0.24 -17.13 -5.24
CA ILE A 16 -0.40 -15.66 -5.28
C ILE A 16 0.65 -15.01 -6.20
N SER A 17 1.93 -15.37 -6.04
CA SER A 17 3.03 -14.79 -6.83
C SER A 17 2.99 -15.16 -8.32
N THR A 18 2.31 -16.26 -8.65
CA THR A 18 2.14 -16.75 -10.02
C THR A 18 0.79 -16.42 -10.64
N GLU A 19 0.02 -15.50 -10.05
CA GLU A 19 -1.29 -15.04 -10.52
C GLU A 19 -1.31 -14.76 -12.04
N HIS A 20 -0.26 -14.12 -12.54
CA HIS A 20 -0.12 -13.78 -13.97
C HIS A 20 -0.05 -15.01 -14.92
N LEU A 21 0.31 -16.20 -14.41
CA LEU A 21 0.38 -17.44 -15.19
C LEU A 21 -0.96 -18.14 -15.28
N HIS A 22 -1.70 -18.26 -14.17
CA HIS A 22 -2.93 -19.04 -14.09
C HIS A 22 -4.21 -18.18 -14.06
N ARG A 23 -4.07 -16.84 -13.96
CA ARG A 23 -5.19 -15.86 -13.97
C ARG A 23 -6.22 -16.05 -12.86
N ILE A 24 -5.84 -16.69 -11.75
CA ILE A 24 -6.65 -16.78 -10.55
C ILE A 24 -6.31 -15.55 -9.70
N ASP A 25 -7.32 -14.74 -9.36
CA ASP A 25 -7.14 -13.56 -8.52
C ASP A 25 -6.52 -13.93 -7.17
N LYS A 26 -5.52 -13.18 -6.72
CA LYS A 26 -4.78 -13.41 -5.47
C LYS A 26 -5.66 -13.44 -4.21
N MET A 27 -6.84 -12.85 -4.25
CA MET A 27 -7.84 -12.92 -3.17
C MET A 27 -8.24 -14.36 -2.88
N ILE A 28 -8.42 -15.19 -3.91
CA ILE A 28 -8.93 -16.58 -3.75
C ILE A 28 -7.96 -17.43 -2.93
N PRO A 29 -6.67 -17.57 -3.31
CA PRO A 29 -5.73 -18.36 -2.50
C PRO A 29 -5.51 -17.75 -1.12
N ALA A 30 -5.55 -16.42 -0.95
CA ALA A 30 -5.41 -15.79 0.35
C ALA A 30 -6.54 -16.18 1.32
N LEU A 31 -7.79 -16.14 0.86
CA LEU A 31 -8.94 -16.55 1.67
C LEU A 31 -8.91 -18.05 2.01
N LEU A 32 -8.54 -18.90 1.04
CA LEU A 32 -8.40 -20.34 1.28
C LEU A 32 -7.29 -20.61 2.31
N MET A 33 -6.12 -19.97 2.20
CA MET A 33 -5.05 -20.09 3.20
C MET A 33 -5.52 -19.72 4.60
N MET A 34 -6.22 -18.59 4.74
CA MET A 34 -6.76 -18.13 6.01
C MET A 34 -7.67 -19.18 6.67
N VAL A 35 -8.67 -19.66 5.92
CA VAL A 35 -9.65 -20.63 6.45
C VAL A 35 -8.99 -21.97 6.77
N LEU A 36 -8.09 -22.45 5.89
CA LEU A 36 -7.39 -23.70 6.11
C LEU A 36 -6.40 -23.60 7.29
N ALA A 37 -5.69 -22.49 7.44
CA ALA A 37 -4.75 -22.30 8.55
C ALA A 37 -5.47 -22.32 9.89
N TRP A 38 -6.48 -21.49 10.09
CA TRP A 38 -7.27 -21.46 11.32
C TRP A 38 -8.08 -22.76 11.52
N GLY A 39 -8.61 -23.33 10.46
CA GLY A 39 -9.33 -24.63 10.51
C GLY A 39 -8.44 -25.75 11.04
N LEU A 40 -7.19 -25.86 10.55
CA LEU A 40 -6.23 -26.84 11.04
C LEU A 40 -5.89 -26.62 12.53
N LEU A 41 -5.74 -25.35 12.97
CA LEU A 41 -5.52 -25.01 14.36
C LEU A 41 -6.69 -25.46 15.26
N PHE A 42 -7.92 -25.13 14.89
CA PHE A 42 -9.12 -25.51 15.65
C PHE A 42 -9.38 -27.01 15.68
N MET A 43 -9.04 -27.73 14.60
CA MET A 43 -9.19 -29.19 14.54
C MET A 43 -8.20 -29.94 15.42
N SER A 44 -7.07 -29.32 15.80
CA SER A 44 -5.99 -29.99 16.51
C SER A 44 -5.49 -29.19 17.72
N PRO A 45 -6.35 -28.85 18.71
CA PRO A 45 -5.98 -27.95 19.82
C PRO A 45 -4.88 -28.52 20.73
N PHE A 46 -4.66 -29.85 20.73
CA PHE A 46 -3.60 -30.52 21.50
C PHE A 46 -2.28 -30.69 20.72
N ALA A 47 -2.26 -30.38 19.44
CA ALA A 47 -1.04 -30.46 18.63
C ALA A 47 -0.05 -29.30 18.89
N MET A 48 -0.45 -28.33 19.71
CA MET A 48 0.35 -27.15 20.06
C MET A 48 0.63 -27.14 21.57
N GLU A 49 1.89 -27.02 21.94
CA GLU A 49 2.33 -26.89 23.32
C GLU A 49 2.43 -25.43 23.74
N GLN A 50 2.78 -24.54 22.83
CA GLN A 50 2.95 -23.11 23.06
C GLN A 50 1.99 -22.29 22.21
N TRP A 51 1.61 -21.15 22.74
CA TRP A 51 0.73 -20.20 22.09
C TRP A 51 1.13 -18.77 22.46
N LEU A 52 1.24 -17.91 21.48
CA LEU A 52 1.56 -16.51 21.72
C LEU A 52 0.32 -15.79 22.27
N ASN A 53 0.45 -15.22 23.45
CA ASN A 53 -0.62 -14.40 24.01
C ASN A 53 -0.63 -13.04 23.28
N PRO A 54 -1.72 -12.71 22.56
CA PRO A 54 -1.79 -11.50 21.74
C PRO A 54 -1.80 -10.19 22.57
N SER A 55 -2.04 -10.28 23.90
CA SER A 55 -2.09 -9.09 24.77
C SER A 55 -0.73 -8.64 25.28
N ASN A 56 0.22 -9.57 25.44
CA ASN A 56 1.55 -9.29 25.99
C ASN A 56 2.71 -9.84 25.13
N GLU A 57 2.40 -10.38 23.96
CA GLU A 57 3.39 -10.93 23.01
C GLU A 57 4.36 -11.96 23.62
N VAL A 58 3.90 -12.70 24.64
CA VAL A 58 4.66 -13.72 25.34
C VAL A 58 4.16 -15.11 24.97
N LEU A 59 5.09 -16.02 24.63
CA LEU A 59 4.79 -17.43 24.44
C LEU A 59 4.41 -18.07 25.78
N THR A 60 3.21 -18.61 25.85
CA THR A 60 2.68 -19.30 27.00
C THR A 60 2.37 -20.76 26.68
N THR A 61 2.60 -21.65 27.67
CA THR A 61 2.24 -23.06 27.51
C THR A 61 0.72 -23.20 27.53
N MET A 62 0.15 -23.84 26.54
CA MET A 62 -1.30 -24.13 26.46
C MET A 62 -1.68 -25.18 27.51
N THR A 63 -2.36 -24.75 28.57
CA THR A 63 -2.88 -25.61 29.62
C THR A 63 -4.39 -25.78 29.48
N GLY A 64 -4.95 -26.82 30.11
CA GLY A 64 -6.39 -27.06 30.18
C GLY A 64 -6.92 -28.07 29.18
N ASN A 65 -8.25 -28.28 29.24
CA ASN A 65 -8.98 -29.19 28.37
C ASN A 65 -9.20 -28.58 26.95
N SER A 66 -9.80 -29.37 26.06
CA SER A 66 -10.07 -28.94 24.67
C SER A 66 -10.89 -27.66 24.61
N GLU A 67 -11.90 -27.50 25.46
CA GLU A 67 -12.77 -26.31 25.46
C GLU A 67 -12.00 -25.04 25.85
N ALA A 68 -11.13 -25.11 26.88
CA ALA A 68 -10.31 -23.98 27.29
C ALA A 68 -9.32 -23.55 26.21
N ARG A 69 -8.71 -24.52 25.53
CA ARG A 69 -7.79 -24.26 24.41
C ARG A 69 -8.50 -23.63 23.22
N VAL A 70 -9.66 -24.17 22.82
CA VAL A 70 -10.47 -23.61 21.72
C VAL A 70 -10.96 -22.21 22.07
N SER A 71 -11.36 -21.94 23.30
CA SER A 71 -11.77 -20.61 23.77
C SER A 71 -10.61 -19.60 23.66
N LEU A 72 -9.38 -19.99 24.05
CA LEU A 72 -8.18 -19.15 23.89
C LEU A 72 -7.90 -18.85 22.41
N MET A 73 -7.98 -19.86 21.55
CA MET A 73 -7.78 -19.70 20.12
C MET A 73 -8.83 -18.77 19.49
N GLN A 74 -10.11 -18.90 19.90
CA GLN A 74 -11.17 -17.99 19.45
C GLN A 74 -10.92 -16.55 19.88
N ALA A 75 -10.51 -16.34 21.16
CA ALA A 75 -10.16 -15.01 21.65
C ALA A 75 -8.99 -14.40 20.87
N THR A 76 -7.98 -15.22 20.54
CA THR A 76 -6.83 -14.80 19.73
C THR A 76 -7.25 -14.45 18.31
N LEU A 77 -8.07 -15.29 17.65
CA LEU A 77 -8.60 -14.99 16.33
C LEU A 77 -9.38 -13.66 16.31
N MET A 78 -10.24 -13.45 17.33
CA MET A 78 -11.01 -12.21 17.44
C MET A 78 -10.10 -10.98 17.66
N HIS A 79 -9.04 -11.12 18.44
CA HIS A 79 -8.05 -10.05 18.61
C HIS A 79 -7.37 -9.67 17.29
N HIS A 80 -6.87 -10.67 16.53
CA HIS A 80 -6.27 -10.42 15.23
C HIS A 80 -7.26 -9.91 14.19
N LEU A 81 -8.50 -10.42 14.22
CA LEU A 81 -9.59 -9.90 13.36
C LEU A 81 -9.87 -8.44 13.67
N GLY A 82 -9.88 -8.04 14.94
CA GLY A 82 -10.05 -6.64 15.36
C GLY A 82 -8.95 -5.75 14.80
N LYS A 83 -7.67 -6.12 14.99
CA LYS A 83 -6.52 -5.38 14.41
C LYS A 83 -6.58 -5.32 12.88
N THR A 84 -6.92 -6.42 12.22
CA THR A 84 -7.08 -6.47 10.77
C THR A 84 -8.23 -5.57 10.32
N ALA A 85 -9.38 -5.61 11.00
CA ALA A 85 -10.54 -4.79 10.69
C ALA A 85 -10.25 -3.29 10.76
N GLU A 86 -9.41 -2.83 11.71
CA GLU A 86 -8.98 -1.42 11.77
C GLU A 86 -8.28 -0.99 10.48
N ILE A 87 -7.38 -1.83 9.97
CA ILE A 87 -6.66 -1.58 8.71
C ILE A 87 -7.63 -1.57 7.53
N LEU A 88 -8.52 -2.58 7.44
CA LEU A 88 -9.47 -2.69 6.34
C LEU A 88 -10.49 -1.53 6.31
N MET A 89 -10.99 -1.11 7.47
CA MET A 89 -11.89 0.03 7.57
C MET A 89 -11.20 1.34 7.16
N PHE A 90 -9.93 1.51 7.55
CA PHE A 90 -9.13 2.63 7.07
C PHE A 90 -9.01 2.62 5.54
N LEU A 91 -8.66 1.47 4.94
CA LEU A 91 -8.51 1.34 3.49
C LEU A 91 -9.82 1.60 2.74
N ILE A 92 -10.95 1.03 3.19
CA ILE A 92 -12.26 1.28 2.59
C ILE A 92 -12.58 2.77 2.62
N GLY A 93 -12.34 3.43 3.76
CA GLY A 93 -12.56 4.87 3.91
C GLY A 93 -11.70 5.69 2.96
N ALA A 94 -10.41 5.38 2.90
CA ALA A 94 -9.43 6.07 2.04
C ALA A 94 -9.76 5.89 0.55
N MET A 95 -9.96 4.65 0.09
CA MET A 95 -10.30 4.36 -1.31
C MET A 95 -11.61 5.02 -1.73
N THR A 96 -12.64 5.00 -0.88
CA THR A 96 -13.93 5.67 -1.17
C THR A 96 -13.76 7.18 -1.27
N LEU A 97 -12.97 7.79 -0.38
CA LEU A 97 -12.70 9.22 -0.40
C LEU A 97 -11.98 9.63 -1.71
N VAL A 98 -11.01 8.83 -2.15
CA VAL A 98 -10.28 9.03 -3.40
C VAL A 98 -11.21 8.92 -4.61
N GLU A 99 -12.08 7.90 -4.65
CA GLU A 99 -13.06 7.73 -5.72
C GLU A 99 -14.07 8.87 -5.77
N LEU A 100 -14.45 9.44 -4.61
CA LEU A 100 -15.27 10.64 -4.55
C LEU A 100 -14.56 11.88 -5.13
N ILE A 101 -13.26 12.05 -4.86
CA ILE A 101 -12.46 13.12 -5.48
C ILE A 101 -12.42 12.94 -7.01
N ASP A 102 -12.20 11.71 -7.48
CA ASP A 102 -12.17 11.39 -8.91
C ASP A 102 -13.54 11.60 -9.58
N HIS A 103 -14.65 11.24 -8.89
CA HIS A 103 -16.00 11.44 -9.37
C HIS A 103 -16.27 12.91 -9.78
N PHE A 104 -15.67 13.87 -9.09
CA PHE A 104 -15.75 15.30 -9.40
C PHE A 104 -14.63 15.81 -10.30
N ASP A 105 -13.92 14.93 -10.98
CA ASP A 105 -12.76 15.29 -11.81
C ASP A 105 -11.62 15.97 -11.03
N GLY A 106 -11.52 15.72 -9.71
CA GLY A 106 -10.55 16.38 -8.84
C GLY A 106 -9.11 16.24 -9.34
N PHE A 107 -8.73 15.06 -9.82
CA PHE A 107 -7.37 14.81 -10.33
C PHE A 107 -7.08 15.47 -11.68
N LYS A 108 -8.10 15.88 -12.45
CA LYS A 108 -7.89 16.68 -13.66
C LYS A 108 -7.31 18.07 -13.35
N ALA A 109 -7.46 18.54 -12.10
CA ALA A 109 -6.84 19.79 -11.64
C ALA A 109 -5.30 19.74 -11.60
N VAL A 110 -4.71 18.56 -11.69
CA VAL A 110 -3.24 18.37 -11.79
C VAL A 110 -2.72 18.73 -13.18
N LEU A 111 -3.53 18.56 -14.25
CA LEU A 111 -3.11 18.81 -15.63
C LEU A 111 -2.57 20.23 -15.88
N PRO A 112 -3.18 21.33 -15.38
CA PRO A 112 -2.68 22.68 -15.57
C PRO A 112 -1.31 22.97 -14.94
N LEU A 113 -0.87 22.12 -13.98
CA LEU A 113 0.46 22.23 -13.38
C LEU A 113 1.56 21.80 -14.37
N ILE A 114 1.20 21.02 -15.40
CA ILE A 114 2.13 20.46 -16.35
C ILE A 114 2.21 21.37 -17.58
N LYS A 115 3.13 22.34 -17.54
CA LYS A 115 3.33 23.32 -18.64
C LYS A 115 4.46 22.98 -19.58
N THR A 116 5.29 22.00 -19.26
CA THR A 116 6.49 21.69 -20.02
C THR A 116 6.21 20.79 -21.24
N ARG A 117 6.92 21.07 -22.34
CA ARG A 117 6.88 20.24 -23.56
C ARG A 117 8.12 19.36 -23.73
N LYS A 118 9.19 19.60 -22.96
CA LYS A 118 10.41 18.76 -23.00
C LYS A 118 10.15 17.44 -22.27
N LYS A 119 10.39 16.32 -22.94
CA LYS A 119 10.13 14.97 -22.41
C LYS A 119 10.77 14.74 -21.03
N TYR A 120 12.04 15.09 -20.88
CA TYR A 120 12.75 14.95 -19.61
C TYR A 120 12.18 15.83 -18.48
N ALA A 121 11.84 17.08 -18.79
CA ALA A 121 11.23 17.97 -17.81
C ALA A 121 9.82 17.49 -17.44
N LEU A 122 9.06 16.94 -18.38
CA LEU A 122 7.77 16.32 -18.12
C LEU A 122 7.90 15.11 -17.19
N LEU A 123 8.92 14.27 -17.38
CA LEU A 123 9.18 13.14 -16.49
C LEU A 123 9.37 13.60 -15.04
N TRP A 124 10.18 14.64 -14.82
CA TRP A 124 10.39 15.21 -13.49
C TRP A 124 9.10 15.72 -12.88
N VAL A 125 8.32 16.49 -13.63
CA VAL A 125 7.04 17.03 -13.12
C VAL A 125 6.09 15.91 -12.74
N ILE A 126 5.94 14.90 -13.61
CA ILE A 126 5.08 13.73 -13.35
C ILE A 126 5.54 13.00 -12.09
N CYS A 127 6.84 12.67 -11.98
CA CYS A 127 7.35 11.93 -10.83
C CYS A 127 7.29 12.72 -9.52
N LEU A 128 7.55 14.02 -9.53
CA LEU A 128 7.39 14.87 -8.35
C LEU A 128 5.93 14.93 -7.89
N ILE A 129 4.99 15.13 -8.82
CA ILE A 129 3.56 15.11 -8.49
C ILE A 129 3.18 13.73 -7.94
N THR A 130 3.62 12.64 -8.59
CA THR A 130 3.38 11.27 -8.13
C THR A 130 3.91 11.05 -6.71
N PHE A 131 5.14 11.48 -6.43
CA PHE A 131 5.78 11.30 -5.13
C PHE A 131 5.00 11.98 -3.99
N PHE A 132 4.63 13.25 -4.16
CA PHE A 132 3.89 13.97 -3.14
C PHE A 132 2.42 13.53 -3.06
N LEU A 133 1.80 13.19 -4.17
CA LEU A 133 0.42 12.72 -4.20
C LEU A 133 0.32 11.36 -3.51
N SER A 134 1.25 10.45 -3.76
CA SER A 134 1.29 9.12 -3.16
C SER A 134 1.51 9.16 -1.63
N ALA A 135 2.17 10.18 -1.12
CA ALA A 135 2.30 10.36 0.32
C ALA A 135 0.97 10.69 1.04
N ILE A 136 -0.05 11.09 0.30
CA ILE A 136 -1.35 11.54 0.84
C ILE A 136 -2.47 10.55 0.51
N ILE A 137 -2.47 10.00 -0.71
CA ILE A 137 -3.61 9.22 -1.23
C ILE A 137 -3.34 7.72 -1.10
N ASP A 138 -2.38 7.17 -1.64
CA ASP A 138 -1.78 5.84 -1.69
C ASP A 138 -1.08 5.62 -3.04
N ASN A 139 -0.21 4.62 -3.09
CA ASN A 139 0.61 4.34 -4.27
C ASN A 139 -0.19 3.74 -5.44
N LEU A 140 -1.21 2.91 -5.17
CA LEU A 140 -2.07 2.30 -6.19
C LEU A 140 -2.87 3.36 -6.94
N THR A 141 -3.67 4.12 -6.19
CA THR A 141 -4.56 5.15 -6.75
C THR A 141 -3.77 6.26 -7.43
N THR A 142 -2.66 6.69 -6.80
CA THR A 142 -1.77 7.68 -7.41
C THR A 142 -1.23 7.20 -8.75
N THR A 143 -0.86 5.92 -8.87
CA THR A 143 -0.40 5.35 -10.13
C THR A 143 -1.49 5.36 -11.20
N LEU A 144 -2.72 4.94 -10.86
CA LEU A 144 -3.89 4.99 -11.76
C LEU A 144 -4.11 6.41 -12.30
N VAL A 145 -4.18 7.38 -11.40
CA VAL A 145 -4.40 8.80 -11.73
C VAL A 145 -3.30 9.34 -12.64
N MET A 146 -2.04 9.10 -12.28
CA MET A 146 -0.91 9.65 -13.03
C MET A 146 -0.74 8.98 -14.40
N ILE A 147 -1.09 7.70 -14.55
CA ILE A 147 -1.17 7.04 -15.86
C ILE A 147 -2.26 7.69 -16.71
N ALA A 148 -3.44 7.93 -16.17
CA ALA A 148 -4.53 8.61 -16.88
C ALA A 148 -4.14 10.04 -17.30
N VAL A 149 -3.38 10.75 -16.46
CA VAL A 149 -2.88 12.11 -16.72
C VAL A 149 -1.84 12.10 -17.86
N TYR A 150 -0.77 11.31 -17.75
CA TYR A 150 0.29 11.38 -18.77
C TYR A 150 -0.12 10.74 -20.10
N ARG A 151 -1.10 9.83 -20.15
CA ARG A 151 -1.66 9.31 -21.41
C ARG A 151 -2.20 10.41 -22.32
N LYS A 152 -2.70 11.50 -21.77
CA LYS A 152 -3.16 12.67 -22.53
C LYS A 152 -2.00 13.48 -23.12
N LEU A 153 -0.81 13.35 -22.55
CA LEU A 153 0.38 14.12 -22.90
C LEU A 153 1.36 13.31 -23.76
N VAL A 154 1.46 12.00 -23.52
CA VAL A 154 2.42 11.10 -24.16
C VAL A 154 1.67 10.12 -25.06
N HIS A 155 1.64 10.39 -26.38
CA HIS A 155 0.85 9.59 -27.32
C HIS A 155 1.55 8.29 -27.76
N LYS A 156 2.91 8.27 -27.79
CA LYS A 156 3.66 7.07 -28.19
C LYS A 156 3.62 6.01 -27.11
N ALA A 157 3.10 4.82 -27.43
CA ALA A 157 2.99 3.71 -26.48
C ALA A 157 4.34 3.31 -25.89
N GLU A 158 5.40 3.26 -26.69
CA GLU A 158 6.76 2.92 -26.21
C GLU A 158 7.29 3.92 -25.16
N ASP A 159 7.05 5.23 -25.39
CA ASP A 159 7.45 6.26 -24.42
C ASP A 159 6.64 6.08 -23.12
N ARG A 160 5.33 5.77 -23.20
CA ARG A 160 4.48 5.57 -22.04
C ARG A 160 4.95 4.45 -21.11
N LEU A 161 5.51 3.37 -21.64
CA LEU A 161 6.08 2.28 -20.82
C LEU A 161 7.15 2.81 -19.86
N TRP A 162 8.00 3.71 -20.35
CA TRP A 162 9.04 4.32 -19.53
C TRP A 162 8.46 5.25 -18.47
N TYR A 163 7.51 6.13 -18.85
CA TYR A 163 6.83 7.00 -17.87
C TYR A 163 6.13 6.17 -16.80
N ALA A 164 5.46 5.08 -17.18
CA ALA A 164 4.82 4.17 -16.23
C ALA A 164 5.82 3.57 -15.24
N GLY A 165 6.96 3.07 -15.69
CA GLY A 165 8.00 2.53 -14.82
C GLY A 165 8.51 3.55 -13.81
N PHE A 166 8.75 4.80 -14.23
CA PHE A 166 9.17 5.87 -13.33
C PHE A 166 8.04 6.31 -12.37
N VAL A 167 6.79 6.29 -12.81
CA VAL A 167 5.62 6.55 -11.94
C VAL A 167 5.53 5.48 -10.85
N VAL A 168 5.75 4.20 -11.16
CA VAL A 168 5.78 3.13 -10.15
C VAL A 168 6.87 3.36 -9.10
N ILE A 169 8.08 3.73 -9.52
CA ILE A 169 9.17 4.08 -8.59
C ILE A 169 8.77 5.28 -7.72
N ALA A 170 8.25 6.34 -8.33
CA ALA A 170 7.86 7.56 -7.63
C ALA A 170 6.69 7.35 -6.68
N ALA A 171 5.69 6.52 -7.04
CA ALA A 171 4.54 6.22 -6.23
C ALA A 171 4.93 5.40 -4.98
N ASN A 172 5.71 4.35 -5.15
CA ASN A 172 6.19 3.53 -4.03
C ASN A 172 7.13 4.34 -3.10
N ALA A 173 8.06 5.11 -3.68
CA ALA A 173 8.93 5.98 -2.89
C ALA A 173 8.13 7.08 -2.16
N GLY A 174 7.09 7.63 -2.81
CA GLY A 174 6.18 8.62 -2.21
C GLY A 174 5.36 8.04 -1.06
N GLY A 175 4.90 6.80 -1.17
CA GLY A 175 4.16 6.11 -0.11
C GLY A 175 5.00 5.77 1.11
N ALA A 176 6.29 5.49 0.92
CA ALA A 176 7.17 4.97 1.97
C ALA A 176 7.52 5.97 3.08
N TRP A 177 7.38 7.28 2.86
CA TRP A 177 7.74 8.31 3.86
C TRP A 177 6.55 8.93 4.58
N SER A 178 5.35 8.48 4.29
CA SER A 178 4.12 8.98 4.94
C SER A 178 3.35 7.83 5.60
N PRO A 179 2.74 8.05 6.77
CA PRO A 179 1.99 6.99 7.46
C PRO A 179 0.69 6.59 6.75
N ILE A 180 0.23 7.36 5.75
CA ILE A 180 -1.00 7.11 4.97
C ILE A 180 -0.73 6.87 3.48
N GLY A 181 0.53 6.95 3.06
CA GLY A 181 0.90 6.88 1.64
C GLY A 181 1.04 5.46 1.09
N ASP A 182 1.16 4.46 1.95
CA ASP A 182 1.17 3.03 1.59
C ASP A 182 0.46 2.22 2.68
N VAL A 183 -0.11 1.09 2.30
CA VAL A 183 -0.74 0.15 3.24
C VAL A 183 0.25 -0.31 4.31
N THR A 184 1.51 -0.52 3.95
CA THR A 184 2.57 -0.95 4.87
C THR A 184 2.89 0.08 5.95
N THR A 185 3.05 1.34 5.58
CA THR A 185 3.26 2.43 6.54
C THR A 185 2.02 2.69 7.39
N THR A 186 0.83 2.56 6.80
CA THR A 186 -0.45 2.63 7.53
C THR A 186 -0.54 1.53 8.58
N MET A 187 -0.16 0.30 8.24
CA MET A 187 -0.13 -0.83 9.17
C MET A 187 0.82 -0.59 10.35
N LEU A 188 2.05 -0.15 10.07
CA LEU A 188 3.02 0.18 11.11
C LEU A 188 2.50 1.29 12.03
N TRP A 189 1.82 2.29 11.47
CA TRP A 189 1.23 3.39 12.22
C TRP A 189 0.02 2.98 13.07
N ILE A 190 -0.90 2.19 12.54
CA ILE A 190 -2.06 1.62 13.27
C ILE A 190 -1.55 0.67 14.35
N GLY A 191 -0.58 -0.19 14.01
CA GLY A 191 0.07 -1.13 14.92
C GLY A 191 1.00 -0.48 15.96
N GLN A 192 1.03 0.86 16.05
CA GLN A 192 1.83 1.63 17.01
C GLN A 192 3.33 1.29 16.98
N LYS A 193 3.86 0.87 15.84
CA LYS A 193 5.29 0.64 15.63
C LYS A 193 6.02 1.93 15.23
N ILE A 194 5.31 2.87 14.59
CA ILE A 194 5.83 4.17 14.17
C ILE A 194 4.90 5.31 14.57
N SER A 195 5.47 6.47 14.80
CA SER A 195 4.76 7.76 14.88
C SER A 195 4.98 8.61 13.62
N ILE A 196 4.15 9.64 13.43
CA ILE A 196 4.10 10.40 12.17
C ILE A 196 5.40 11.17 11.91
N ALA A 197 5.82 11.98 12.88
CA ALA A 197 6.94 12.90 12.68
C ALA A 197 8.30 12.19 12.53
N PRO A 198 8.69 11.22 13.37
CA PRO A 198 9.90 10.44 13.19
C PRO A 198 9.93 9.70 11.85
N LEU A 199 8.84 9.00 11.48
CA LEU A 199 8.77 8.35 10.17
C LEU A 199 9.08 9.34 9.04
N MET A 200 8.36 10.48 9.01
CA MET A 200 8.52 11.46 7.92
C MET A 200 9.93 12.06 7.88
N ILE A 201 10.53 12.34 9.03
CA ILE A 201 11.87 12.93 9.10
C ILE A 201 12.93 11.95 8.60
N GLU A 202 12.87 10.70 9.06
CA GLU A 202 13.90 9.71 8.77
C GLU A 202 13.79 9.11 7.35
N THR A 203 12.57 8.93 6.85
CA THR A 203 12.36 8.25 5.56
C THR A 203 12.16 9.19 4.37
N PHE A 204 11.90 10.49 4.57
CA PHE A 204 11.67 11.44 3.48
C PHE A 204 12.86 11.54 2.52
N LEU A 205 14.05 11.83 3.05
CA LEU A 205 15.23 12.00 2.20
C LEU A 205 15.68 10.71 1.51
N PRO A 206 15.72 9.54 2.18
CA PRO A 206 15.94 8.25 1.52
C PRO A 206 14.93 7.95 0.41
N SER A 207 13.65 8.16 0.66
CA SER A 207 12.58 7.96 -0.33
C SER A 207 12.70 8.93 -1.52
N LEU A 208 13.03 10.18 -1.25
CA LEU A 208 13.28 11.18 -2.29
C LEU A 208 14.46 10.75 -3.18
N LEU A 209 15.57 10.29 -2.60
CA LEU A 209 16.72 9.80 -3.35
C LEU A 209 16.41 8.53 -4.14
N CYS A 210 15.57 7.63 -3.60
CA CYS A 210 15.09 6.45 -4.33
C CYS A 210 14.44 6.84 -5.66
N MET A 211 13.69 7.94 -5.71
CA MET A 211 13.10 8.47 -6.93
C MET A 211 14.09 9.30 -7.76
N VAL A 212 14.86 10.19 -7.13
CA VAL A 212 15.71 11.18 -7.82
C VAL A 212 16.86 10.51 -8.56
N VAL A 213 17.50 9.49 -7.99
CA VAL A 213 18.63 8.79 -8.62
C VAL A 213 18.27 8.20 -9.97
N PRO A 214 17.19 7.39 -10.10
CA PRO A 214 16.70 6.95 -11.42
C PRO A 214 16.37 8.11 -12.37
N LEU A 215 15.75 9.19 -11.87
CA LEU A 215 15.39 10.36 -12.68
C LEU A 215 16.62 11.07 -13.25
N VAL A 216 17.68 11.20 -12.48
CA VAL A 216 18.93 11.78 -12.96
C VAL A 216 19.53 10.92 -14.08
N ILE A 217 19.52 9.59 -13.92
CA ILE A 217 20.01 8.67 -14.96
C ILE A 217 19.14 8.73 -16.21
N ALA A 218 17.84 8.96 -16.08
CA ALA A 218 16.92 9.09 -17.21
C ALA A 218 17.33 10.18 -18.20
N ARG A 219 18.15 11.16 -17.79
CA ARG A 219 18.68 12.21 -18.68
C ARG A 219 19.46 11.63 -19.89
N TRP A 220 20.16 10.53 -19.67
CA TRP A 220 20.97 9.88 -20.71
C TRP A 220 20.19 8.87 -21.56
N LEU A 221 18.92 8.59 -21.22
CA LEU A 221 18.09 7.69 -21.98
C LEU A 221 17.53 8.41 -23.24
N PRO A 222 17.68 7.82 -24.43
CA PRO A 222 17.23 8.47 -25.68
C PRO A 222 15.73 8.77 -25.70
N VAL A 223 14.92 7.97 -25.00
CA VAL A 223 13.46 8.11 -24.95
C VAL A 223 13.01 9.45 -24.34
N PHE A 224 13.80 10.04 -23.45
CA PHE A 224 13.49 11.32 -22.79
C PHE A 224 14.14 12.53 -23.48
N GLN A 225 14.79 12.33 -24.63
CA GLN A 225 15.33 13.41 -25.41
C GLN A 225 14.26 14.00 -26.35
N GLY A 226 14.34 15.31 -26.60
CA GLY A 226 13.43 16.03 -27.48
C GLY A 226 12.17 16.58 -26.79
N ALA A 227 11.22 17.02 -27.62
CA ALA A 227 9.97 17.62 -27.17
C ALA A 227 8.76 16.79 -27.60
N LEU A 228 7.68 16.92 -26.83
CA LEU A 228 6.38 16.35 -27.13
C LEU A 228 5.57 17.33 -27.98
N THR A 229 4.89 16.83 -28.99
CA THR A 229 3.82 17.56 -29.70
C THR A 229 2.54 17.40 -28.86
N VAL A 230 2.33 18.29 -27.90
CA VAL A 230 1.12 18.28 -27.06
C VAL A 230 0.11 19.25 -27.65
N PRO A 231 -1.14 18.84 -27.91
CA PRO A 231 -2.23 19.78 -28.14
C PRO A 231 -2.41 20.69 -26.93
N GLU A 232 -2.71 21.97 -27.15
CA GLU A 232 -3.09 22.87 -26.06
C GLU A 232 -4.49 22.50 -25.55
N GLU A 233 -4.58 21.50 -24.67
CA GLU A 233 -5.78 21.36 -23.86
C GLU A 233 -5.78 22.49 -22.83
N LYS A 234 -6.73 23.41 -22.98
CA LYS A 234 -7.04 24.41 -21.95
C LYS A 234 -7.48 23.63 -20.70
N GLY A 235 -6.58 23.50 -19.74
CA GLY A 235 -6.85 22.83 -18.47
C GLY A 235 -8.11 23.41 -17.83
N ASN A 236 -9.11 22.58 -17.66
CA ASN A 236 -10.35 22.97 -16.99
C ASN A 236 -10.06 22.92 -15.47
N SER A 237 -10.26 24.03 -14.78
CA SER A 237 -10.09 24.14 -13.33
C SER A 237 -11.22 23.44 -12.52
N LYS A 238 -12.13 22.73 -13.20
CA LYS A 238 -13.16 21.90 -12.55
C LYS A 238 -12.49 20.83 -11.71
N GLY A 239 -12.99 20.63 -10.49
CA GLY A 239 -12.48 19.62 -9.56
C GLY A 239 -11.34 20.07 -8.64
N ARG A 240 -10.78 21.28 -8.81
CA ARG A 240 -9.70 21.77 -7.95
C ARG A 240 -10.13 21.90 -6.49
N THR A 241 -11.35 22.36 -6.25
CA THR A 241 -11.91 22.50 -4.91
C THR A 241 -12.03 21.13 -4.24
N GLU A 242 -12.51 20.13 -4.99
CA GLU A 242 -12.71 18.78 -4.49
C GLU A 242 -11.39 18.08 -4.20
N LEU A 243 -10.38 18.30 -5.03
CA LEU A 243 -9.03 17.81 -4.76
C LEU A 243 -8.46 18.42 -3.48
N LEU A 244 -8.55 19.74 -3.33
CA LEU A 244 -8.04 20.43 -2.14
C LEU A 244 -8.79 20.05 -0.87
N LEU A 245 -10.13 19.95 -0.94
CA LEU A 245 -10.95 19.47 0.17
C LEU A 245 -10.62 18.01 0.53
N GLY A 246 -10.48 17.14 -0.46
CA GLY A 246 -10.11 15.74 -0.22
C GLY A 246 -8.74 15.61 0.44
N ILE A 247 -7.73 16.33 -0.05
CA ILE A 247 -6.41 16.41 0.60
C ILE A 247 -6.56 16.94 2.05
N GLY A 248 -7.35 17.98 2.26
CA GLY A 248 -7.62 18.52 3.60
C GLY A 248 -8.23 17.48 4.54
N PHE A 249 -9.17 16.66 4.05
CA PHE A 249 -9.77 15.58 4.83
C PHE A 249 -8.80 14.43 5.11
N PHE A 250 -7.91 14.09 4.18
CA PHE A 250 -6.83 13.13 4.46
C PHE A 250 -5.91 13.65 5.57
N LEU A 251 -5.50 14.92 5.51
CA LEU A 251 -4.65 15.54 6.53
C LEU A 251 -5.36 15.73 7.87
N LEU A 252 -6.70 15.73 7.89
CA LEU A 252 -7.48 15.77 9.13
C LEU A 252 -7.30 14.48 9.96
N VAL A 253 -7.07 13.33 9.33
CA VAL A 253 -6.94 12.04 10.04
C VAL A 253 -5.81 12.03 11.07
N PRO A 254 -4.54 12.36 10.72
CA PRO A 254 -3.47 12.47 11.70
C PRO A 254 -3.72 13.55 12.76
N VAL A 255 -4.40 14.64 12.42
CA VAL A 255 -4.78 15.68 13.39
C VAL A 255 -5.76 15.15 14.42
N LEU A 256 -6.80 14.41 13.99
CA LEU A 256 -7.76 13.78 14.90
C LEU A 256 -7.08 12.76 15.82
N LYS A 257 -6.12 11.99 15.31
CA LYS A 257 -5.32 11.08 16.16
C LYS A 257 -4.51 11.86 17.20
N ALA A 258 -3.86 12.95 16.80
CA ALA A 258 -3.01 13.74 17.70
C ALA A 258 -3.80 14.49 18.77
N VAL A 259 -4.97 15.05 18.43
CA VAL A 259 -5.76 15.93 19.33
C VAL A 259 -6.79 15.14 20.14
N LEU A 260 -7.49 14.21 19.50
CA LEU A 260 -8.58 13.45 20.12
C LEU A 260 -8.19 12.02 20.49
N HIS A 261 -6.97 11.59 20.17
CA HIS A 261 -6.48 10.22 20.36
C HIS A 261 -7.36 9.16 19.68
N LEU A 262 -8.09 9.55 18.65
CA LEU A 262 -8.94 8.62 17.88
C LEU A 262 -8.08 7.64 17.08
N PRO A 263 -8.46 6.35 17.01
CA PRO A 263 -7.83 5.42 16.11
C PRO A 263 -7.90 5.94 14.65
N PRO A 264 -6.85 5.72 13.82
CA PRO A 264 -6.79 6.25 12.46
C PRO A 264 -8.00 5.91 11.59
N TYR A 265 -8.54 4.68 11.70
CA TYR A 265 -9.71 4.27 10.93
C TYR A 265 -10.98 5.09 11.26
N MET A 266 -11.18 5.46 12.53
CA MET A 266 -12.31 6.33 12.91
C MET A 266 -12.15 7.73 12.33
N GLY A 267 -10.92 8.28 12.35
CA GLY A 267 -10.60 9.55 11.71
C GLY A 267 -10.87 9.52 10.21
N MET A 268 -10.50 8.42 9.55
CA MET A 268 -10.72 8.24 8.11
C MET A 268 -12.21 8.11 7.76
N LEU A 269 -12.98 7.32 8.51
CA LEU A 269 -14.43 7.19 8.31
C LEU A 269 -15.16 8.50 8.58
N PHE A 270 -14.71 9.29 9.57
CA PHE A 270 -15.25 10.63 9.82
C PHE A 270 -14.96 11.57 8.64
N ALA A 271 -13.71 11.59 8.15
CA ALA A 271 -13.32 12.38 6.97
C ALA A 271 -14.15 11.99 5.74
N LEU A 272 -14.32 10.67 5.49
CA LEU A 272 -15.20 10.16 4.44
C LEU A 272 -16.64 10.64 4.62
N GLY A 273 -17.20 10.54 5.84
CA GLY A 273 -18.58 10.98 6.12
C GLY A 273 -18.81 12.44 5.81
N LEU A 274 -17.85 13.30 6.19
CA LEU A 274 -17.92 14.74 5.90
C LEU A 274 -17.81 15.04 4.40
N PHE A 275 -16.89 14.36 3.69
CA PHE A 275 -16.73 14.57 2.25
C PHE A 275 -17.93 14.01 1.47
N ALA A 276 -18.47 12.85 1.88
CA ALA A 276 -19.69 12.29 1.30
C ALA A 276 -20.89 13.23 1.47
N LEU A 277 -21.06 13.80 2.65
CA LEU A 277 -22.10 14.81 2.90
C LEU A 277 -21.95 16.02 1.96
N TYR A 278 -20.74 16.53 1.80
CA TYR A 278 -20.43 17.59 0.84
C TYR A 278 -20.76 17.17 -0.60
N ALA A 279 -20.38 15.94 -0.99
CA ALA A 279 -20.60 15.39 -2.32
C ALA A 279 -22.11 15.29 -2.67
N GLU A 280 -22.90 14.74 -1.74
CA GLU A 280 -24.37 14.66 -1.89
C GLU A 280 -25.02 16.05 -1.96
N TRP A 281 -24.62 16.97 -1.07
CA TRP A 281 -25.13 18.33 -1.08
C TRP A 281 -24.81 19.07 -2.38
N LYS A 282 -23.60 18.90 -2.92
CA LYS A 282 -23.18 19.49 -4.19
C LYS A 282 -23.94 18.88 -5.38
N SER A 283 -24.10 17.56 -5.40
CA SER A 283 -24.84 16.84 -6.44
C SER A 283 -26.31 17.29 -6.49
N ASN A 284 -26.97 17.38 -5.34
CA ASN A 284 -28.38 17.81 -5.23
C ASN A 284 -28.58 19.25 -5.69
N ARG A 285 -27.62 20.16 -5.51
CA ARG A 285 -27.68 21.53 -6.01
C ARG A 285 -27.54 21.62 -7.54
N THR A 286 -26.87 20.68 -8.15
CA THR A 286 -26.67 20.65 -9.60
C THR A 286 -27.89 20.03 -10.32
N PHE A 287 -28.75 19.34 -9.57
CA PHE A 287 -29.98 18.73 -10.07
C PHE A 287 -31.03 19.80 -10.32
N LYS A 288 -31.21 20.21 -11.57
CA LYS A 288 -32.35 21.08 -11.95
C LYS A 288 -33.61 20.24 -11.83
N LEU A 289 -34.60 20.75 -11.08
CA LEU A 289 -35.92 20.17 -10.80
C LEU A 289 -36.79 19.86 -12.06
N THR A 290 -36.26 20.00 -13.26
CA THR A 290 -36.97 19.87 -14.54
C THR A 290 -36.87 18.50 -15.22
N GLU A 291 -36.13 17.54 -14.69
CA GLU A 291 -36.00 16.22 -15.31
C GLU A 291 -36.32 15.08 -14.33
N PHE A 292 -37.56 15.08 -13.79
CA PHE A 292 -38.13 13.91 -13.14
C PHE A 292 -38.65 12.92 -14.18
N ASN A 293 -37.81 12.07 -14.73
CA ASN A 293 -38.22 10.78 -15.24
C ASN A 293 -38.14 9.76 -14.12
N GLU A 294 -39.25 9.16 -13.75
CA GLU A 294 -39.38 8.20 -12.63
C GLU A 294 -38.46 6.98 -12.71
N GLU A 295 -37.79 6.75 -13.84
CA GLU A 295 -36.83 5.63 -14.06
C GLU A 295 -35.37 5.95 -13.71
N GLN A 296 -35.02 7.20 -13.47
CA GLN A 296 -33.66 7.59 -13.07
C GLN A 296 -33.65 8.07 -11.61
N LYS A 297 -33.57 7.13 -10.66
CA LYS A 297 -33.19 7.48 -9.28
C LYS A 297 -31.86 8.25 -9.36
N PRO A 298 -31.75 9.45 -8.72
CA PRO A 298 -30.49 10.17 -8.67
C PRO A 298 -29.45 9.27 -8.00
N TYR A 299 -28.52 8.75 -8.77
CA TYR A 299 -27.50 7.85 -8.25
C TYR A 299 -26.54 8.68 -7.41
N SER A 300 -26.54 8.42 -6.11
CA SER A 300 -25.67 9.09 -5.13
C SER A 300 -24.20 9.01 -5.56
N PRO A 301 -23.45 10.14 -5.57
CA PRO A 301 -21.99 10.13 -5.81
C PRO A 301 -21.27 9.16 -4.91
N THR A 302 -21.70 9.09 -3.64
CA THR A 302 -21.12 8.19 -2.63
C THR A 302 -21.31 6.73 -2.99
N MET A 303 -22.51 6.34 -3.45
CA MET A 303 -22.79 4.96 -3.87
C MET A 303 -21.96 4.56 -5.10
N LYS A 304 -21.87 5.45 -6.09
CA LYS A 304 -21.02 5.22 -7.28
C LYS A 304 -19.53 5.05 -6.92
N SER A 305 -19.06 5.80 -5.94
CA SER A 305 -17.68 5.71 -5.50
C SER A 305 -17.43 4.41 -4.71
N LEU A 306 -18.38 4.00 -3.87
CA LEU A 306 -18.31 2.72 -3.15
C LEU A 306 -18.30 1.50 -4.11
N GLU A 307 -19.08 1.57 -5.21
CA GLU A 307 -19.08 0.50 -6.23
C GLU A 307 -17.73 0.33 -6.94
N LYS A 308 -16.89 1.36 -6.97
CA LYS A 308 -15.57 1.33 -7.59
C LYS A 308 -14.46 0.88 -6.63
N VAL A 309 -14.74 0.78 -5.33
CA VAL A 309 -13.77 0.29 -4.36
C VAL A 309 -13.37 -1.14 -4.71
N GLU A 310 -12.07 -1.40 -4.78
CA GLU A 310 -11.52 -2.71 -5.11
C GLU A 310 -11.71 -3.73 -3.96
N LEU A 311 -12.92 -4.25 -3.81
CA LEU A 311 -13.25 -5.26 -2.80
C LEU A 311 -12.32 -6.49 -2.84
N PRO A 312 -11.89 -7.01 -4.00
CA PRO A 312 -10.91 -8.11 -4.07
C PRO A 312 -9.61 -7.80 -3.32
N THR A 313 -9.09 -6.60 -3.43
CA THR A 313 -7.89 -6.16 -2.71
C THR A 313 -8.12 -6.14 -1.19
N ILE A 314 -9.27 -5.70 -0.72
CA ILE A 314 -9.63 -5.70 0.70
C ILE A 314 -9.71 -7.13 1.24
N LEU A 315 -10.36 -8.04 0.50
CA LEU A 315 -10.48 -9.45 0.87
C LEU A 315 -9.13 -10.20 0.80
N PHE A 316 -8.27 -9.82 -0.14
CA PHE A 316 -6.89 -10.31 -0.17
C PHE A 316 -6.14 -9.93 1.12
N PHE A 317 -6.20 -8.67 1.57
CA PHE A 317 -5.58 -8.26 2.82
C PHE A 317 -6.17 -8.95 4.03
N LEU A 318 -7.49 -9.12 4.09
CA LEU A 318 -8.13 -9.92 5.14
C LEU A 318 -7.53 -11.34 5.21
N GLY A 319 -7.49 -12.03 4.07
CA GLY A 319 -6.99 -13.40 3.98
C GLY A 319 -5.54 -13.53 4.40
N ILE A 320 -4.67 -12.64 3.88
CA ILE A 320 -3.24 -12.74 4.14
C ILE A 320 -2.89 -12.33 5.58
N LEU A 321 -3.47 -11.25 6.11
CA LEU A 321 -3.19 -10.80 7.48
C LEU A 321 -3.63 -11.82 8.52
N LEU A 322 -4.79 -12.44 8.35
CA LEU A 322 -5.25 -13.49 9.27
C LEU A 322 -4.47 -14.81 9.08
N THR A 323 -3.92 -15.09 7.89
CA THR A 323 -3.01 -16.23 7.71
C THR A 323 -1.69 -16.00 8.45
N VAL A 324 -1.10 -14.80 8.34
CA VAL A 324 0.10 -14.42 9.09
C VAL A 324 -0.18 -14.46 10.60
N ALA A 325 -1.34 -14.00 11.04
CA ALA A 325 -1.78 -14.07 12.43
C ALA A 325 -1.85 -15.51 12.97
N ALA A 326 -2.23 -16.49 12.14
CA ALA A 326 -2.22 -17.90 12.53
C ALA A 326 -0.77 -18.40 12.80
N LEU A 327 0.19 -18.02 11.96
CA LEU A 327 1.61 -18.34 12.15
C LEU A 327 2.21 -17.60 13.37
N GLU A 328 1.83 -16.34 13.56
CA GLU A 328 2.23 -15.54 14.71
C GLU A 328 1.72 -16.13 16.01
N SER A 329 0.46 -16.57 16.07
CA SER A 329 -0.16 -17.16 17.26
C SER A 329 0.54 -18.43 17.73
N MET A 330 1.16 -19.19 16.82
CA MET A 330 2.00 -20.34 17.16
C MET A 330 3.42 -19.95 17.63
N GLY A 331 3.77 -18.68 17.61
CA GLY A 331 5.11 -18.20 17.94
C GLY A 331 6.16 -18.45 16.86
N MET A 332 5.77 -19.00 15.70
CA MET A 332 6.71 -19.33 14.62
C MET A 332 7.41 -18.10 14.06
N ILE A 333 6.68 -17.00 13.91
CA ILE A 333 7.21 -15.74 13.41
C ILE A 333 8.21 -15.15 14.42
N LEU A 334 7.89 -15.17 15.70
CA LEU A 334 8.77 -14.72 16.79
C LEU A 334 10.06 -15.58 16.82
N GLN A 335 9.94 -16.91 16.73
CA GLN A 335 11.09 -17.83 16.71
C GLN A 335 11.98 -17.59 15.49
N LEU A 336 11.39 -17.28 14.34
CA LEU A 336 12.16 -16.91 13.14
C LEU A 336 12.96 -15.62 13.39
N GLY A 337 12.37 -14.62 14.01
CA GLY A 337 13.08 -13.39 14.39
C GLY A 337 14.22 -13.64 15.36
N GLN A 338 14.03 -14.49 16.36
CA GLN A 338 15.08 -14.92 17.30
C GLN A 338 16.21 -15.67 16.58
N SER A 339 15.87 -16.60 15.69
CA SER A 339 16.86 -17.33 14.90
C SER A 339 17.72 -16.42 14.01
N VAL A 340 17.13 -15.36 13.45
CA VAL A 340 17.86 -14.34 12.68
C VAL A 340 18.86 -13.59 13.58
N GLN A 341 18.47 -13.23 14.79
CA GLN A 341 19.35 -12.56 15.76
C GLN A 341 20.47 -13.49 16.26
N GLU A 342 20.12 -14.75 16.59
CA GLU A 342 21.10 -15.77 17.04
C GLU A 342 22.13 -16.11 15.95
N ALA A 343 21.73 -16.07 14.68
CA ALA A 343 22.63 -16.22 13.54
C ALA A 343 23.60 -15.04 13.35
N GLY A 344 23.48 -13.99 14.20
CA GLY A 344 24.31 -12.80 14.12
C GLY A 344 24.02 -11.91 12.92
N ILE A 345 22.85 -12.07 12.27
CA ILE A 345 22.44 -11.23 11.16
C ILE A 345 22.00 -9.88 11.72
N CYS A 346 22.68 -8.81 11.30
CA CYS A 346 22.28 -7.46 11.69
C CYS A 346 20.84 -7.17 11.25
N THR A 347 20.02 -6.67 12.16
CA THR A 347 18.59 -6.36 11.90
C THR A 347 18.41 -5.45 10.69
N SER A 348 19.30 -4.46 10.53
CA SER A 348 19.23 -3.53 9.40
C SER A 348 19.48 -4.25 8.06
N VAL A 349 20.42 -5.20 8.02
CA VAL A 349 20.67 -6.03 6.83
C VAL A 349 19.47 -6.92 6.54
N PHE A 350 18.86 -7.50 7.58
CA PHE A 350 17.65 -8.30 7.43
C PHE A 350 16.49 -7.48 6.87
N MET A 351 16.27 -6.25 7.36
CA MET A 351 15.25 -5.34 6.82
C MET A 351 15.51 -4.97 5.34
N GLY A 352 16.79 -4.79 4.97
CA GLY A 352 17.18 -4.61 3.56
C GLY A 352 16.84 -5.81 2.68
N ILE A 353 17.08 -7.03 3.18
CA ILE A 353 16.72 -8.27 2.48
C ILE A 353 15.20 -8.41 2.35
N LEU A 354 14.43 -8.10 3.40
CA LEU A 354 12.96 -8.08 3.34
C LEU A 354 12.46 -7.10 2.29
N GLY A 355 13.08 -5.92 2.17
CA GLY A 355 12.74 -4.97 1.12
C GLY A 355 13.02 -5.49 -0.30
N ILE A 356 14.10 -6.24 -0.51
CA ILE A 356 14.34 -6.90 -1.80
C ILE A 356 13.32 -8.03 -2.03
N ALA A 357 12.97 -8.78 -0.98
CA ALA A 357 11.93 -9.81 -1.05
C ALA A 357 10.56 -9.20 -1.39
N SER A 358 10.29 -7.97 -0.97
CA SER A 358 9.08 -7.19 -1.34
C SER A 358 8.94 -6.97 -2.85
N ALA A 359 10.00 -7.12 -3.63
CA ALA A 359 9.90 -7.12 -5.09
C ALA A 359 9.15 -8.33 -5.67
N ILE A 360 9.11 -9.45 -4.94
CA ILE A 360 8.52 -10.71 -5.38
C ILE A 360 7.23 -10.99 -4.59
N ILE A 361 7.29 -10.75 -3.30
CA ILE A 361 6.22 -10.98 -2.33
C ILE A 361 5.58 -9.61 -2.05
N ASP A 362 4.25 -9.54 -2.04
CA ASP A 362 3.53 -8.30 -1.68
C ASP A 362 4.08 -7.74 -0.34
N ASN A 363 4.29 -6.43 -0.28
CA ASN A 363 4.90 -5.75 0.85
C ASN A 363 4.10 -5.88 2.17
N VAL A 364 2.78 -5.97 2.10
CA VAL A 364 1.90 -6.02 3.28
C VAL A 364 2.16 -7.23 4.18
N PRO A 365 2.17 -8.48 3.67
CA PRO A 365 2.45 -9.64 4.51
C PRO A 365 3.90 -9.70 5.02
N LEU A 366 4.86 -9.14 4.30
CA LEU A 366 6.24 -9.03 4.78
C LEU A 366 6.32 -8.11 6.00
N VAL A 367 5.65 -6.96 5.95
CA VAL A 367 5.59 -6.03 7.07
C VAL A 367 4.81 -6.63 8.24
N ALA A 368 3.67 -7.30 7.98
CA ALA A 368 2.91 -7.99 9.01
C ALA A 368 3.78 -9.05 9.73
N GLY A 369 4.50 -9.87 8.97
CA GLY A 369 5.43 -10.86 9.53
C GLY A 369 6.55 -10.21 10.35
N ALA A 370 7.17 -9.15 9.84
CA ALA A 370 8.24 -8.44 10.55
C ALA A 370 7.76 -7.80 11.86
N MET A 371 6.52 -7.29 11.91
CA MET A 371 5.91 -6.74 13.14
C MET A 371 5.78 -7.79 14.24
N GLY A 372 5.54 -9.05 13.88
CA GLY A 372 5.48 -10.18 14.81
C GLY A 372 6.84 -10.81 15.13
N MET A 373 7.89 -10.55 14.31
CA MET A 373 9.24 -11.11 14.53
C MET A 373 9.99 -10.38 15.65
N PHE A 374 9.82 -9.06 15.75
CA PHE A 374 10.66 -8.23 16.59
C PHE A 374 9.85 -7.42 17.59
N PRO A 375 10.10 -7.56 18.91
CA PRO A 375 9.43 -6.81 19.98
C PRO A 375 10.08 -5.45 20.20
N PHE A 376 10.42 -4.70 19.14
CA PHE A 376 11.01 -3.38 19.28
C PHE A 376 9.97 -2.34 19.71
N PRO A 377 10.37 -1.32 20.51
CA PRO A 377 9.47 -0.24 20.89
C PRO A 377 9.04 0.60 19.69
N MET A 378 8.01 1.44 19.91
CA MET A 378 7.57 2.42 18.92
C MET A 378 8.74 3.35 18.55
N ASP A 379 8.82 3.71 17.25
CA ASP A 379 9.85 4.57 16.67
C ASP A 379 11.28 4.01 16.77
N HIS A 380 11.43 2.69 16.97
CA HIS A 380 12.72 2.06 16.81
C HIS A 380 13.15 2.16 15.32
N GLU A 381 14.41 2.47 15.09
CA GLU A 381 15.02 2.68 13.75
C GLU A 381 14.71 1.56 12.75
N ALA A 382 14.64 0.31 13.22
CA ALA A 382 14.28 -0.83 12.38
C ALA A 382 12.89 -0.71 11.73
N TRP A 383 11.93 -0.03 12.39
CA TRP A 383 10.59 0.17 11.84
C TRP A 383 10.58 1.21 10.73
N HIS A 384 11.36 2.28 10.87
CA HIS A 384 11.52 3.28 9.81
C HIS A 384 12.25 2.70 8.61
N LEU A 385 13.28 1.89 8.88
CA LEU A 385 14.01 1.17 7.83
C LEU A 385 13.09 0.16 7.11
N LEU A 386 12.25 -0.58 7.84
CA LEU A 386 11.27 -1.50 7.26
C LEU A 386 10.24 -0.75 6.41
N ALA A 387 9.72 0.38 6.89
CA ALA A 387 8.79 1.22 6.13
C ALA A 387 9.39 1.64 4.78
N TYR A 388 10.63 2.13 4.80
CA TYR A 388 11.36 2.48 3.60
C TYR A 388 11.62 1.28 2.68
N THR A 389 12.20 0.20 3.22
CA THR A 389 12.65 -0.94 2.41
C THR A 389 11.48 -1.72 1.82
N ALA A 390 10.42 -1.99 2.59
CA ALA A 390 9.24 -2.69 2.09
C ALA A 390 8.46 -1.84 1.07
N GLY A 391 8.26 -0.56 1.36
CA GLY A 391 7.55 0.35 0.46
C GLY A 391 8.27 0.55 -0.88
N THR A 392 9.55 0.91 -0.84
CA THR A 392 10.33 1.16 -2.08
C THR A 392 10.74 -0.10 -2.81
N GLY A 393 10.98 -1.21 -2.09
CA GLY A 393 11.37 -2.52 -2.64
C GLY A 393 10.35 -3.08 -3.62
N GLY A 394 9.06 -2.83 -3.39
CA GLY A 394 7.98 -3.21 -4.30
C GLY A 394 8.07 -2.63 -5.71
N SER A 395 8.90 -1.59 -5.93
CA SER A 395 9.15 -1.03 -7.26
C SER A 395 10.26 -1.72 -8.04
N ILE A 396 11.07 -2.58 -7.42
CA ILE A 396 12.20 -3.27 -8.07
C ILE A 396 11.68 -4.20 -9.17
N LEU A 397 10.64 -4.98 -8.90
CA LEU A 397 9.93 -5.75 -9.92
C LEU A 397 8.50 -5.24 -10.08
N ILE A 398 7.96 -5.32 -11.29
CA ILE A 398 6.63 -4.76 -11.59
C ILE A 398 5.49 -5.45 -10.83
N ILE A 399 5.71 -6.69 -10.40
CA ILE A 399 4.73 -7.50 -9.63
C ILE A 399 4.83 -7.28 -8.12
N GLY A 400 5.86 -6.59 -7.64
CA GLY A 400 6.15 -6.43 -6.21
C GLY A 400 5.25 -5.43 -5.48
N SER A 401 4.44 -4.64 -6.20
CA SER A 401 3.51 -3.70 -5.59
C SER A 401 2.23 -3.57 -6.40
N ALA A 402 1.14 -3.18 -5.74
CA ALA A 402 -0.13 -2.89 -6.40
C ALA A 402 0.02 -1.82 -7.49
N ALA A 403 0.83 -0.78 -7.26
CA ALA A 403 1.18 0.24 -8.22
C ALA A 403 1.81 -0.34 -9.51
N GLY A 404 2.74 -1.30 -9.34
CA GLY A 404 3.38 -2.01 -10.46
C GLY A 404 2.41 -2.85 -11.27
N VAL A 405 1.56 -3.64 -10.60
CA VAL A 405 0.56 -4.52 -11.24
C VAL A 405 -0.43 -3.69 -12.06
N VAL A 406 -0.91 -2.57 -11.51
CA VAL A 406 -1.80 -1.65 -12.23
C VAL A 406 -1.12 -1.04 -13.44
N ALA A 407 0.11 -0.55 -13.30
CA ALA A 407 0.87 0.00 -14.43
C ALA A 407 1.08 -1.05 -15.53
N MET A 408 1.37 -2.32 -15.13
CA MET A 408 1.50 -3.45 -16.04
C MET A 408 0.21 -3.69 -16.84
N GLY A 409 -0.94 -3.70 -16.17
CA GLY A 409 -2.25 -3.91 -16.81
C GLY A 409 -2.63 -2.76 -17.75
N MET A 410 -2.52 -1.52 -17.28
CA MET A 410 -2.95 -0.34 -18.03
C MET A 410 -2.09 -0.08 -19.27
N GLU A 411 -0.77 -0.18 -19.17
CA GLU A 411 0.16 0.10 -20.28
C GLU A 411 0.64 -1.16 -21.01
N LYS A 412 0.14 -2.34 -20.62
CA LYS A 412 0.52 -3.65 -21.17
C LYS A 412 2.04 -3.88 -21.12
N ILE A 413 2.65 -3.53 -20.00
CA ILE A 413 4.10 -3.69 -19.77
C ILE A 413 4.39 -5.18 -19.56
N SER A 414 5.31 -5.75 -20.37
CA SER A 414 5.75 -7.12 -20.09
C SER A 414 6.71 -7.17 -18.92
N PHE A 415 6.64 -8.23 -18.12
CA PHE A 415 7.54 -8.45 -16.99
C PHE A 415 9.02 -8.37 -17.42
N THR A 416 9.37 -9.03 -18.54
CA THR A 416 10.74 -9.05 -19.06
C THR A 416 11.24 -7.68 -19.50
N TRP A 417 10.35 -6.83 -20.05
CA TRP A 417 10.69 -5.46 -20.41
C TRP A 417 11.03 -4.65 -19.17
N TYR A 418 10.17 -4.71 -18.15
CA TYR A 418 10.38 -3.99 -16.89
C TYR A 418 11.67 -4.45 -16.20
N LEU A 419 11.87 -5.77 -16.08
CA LEU A 419 13.05 -6.36 -15.48
C LEU A 419 14.37 -5.88 -16.14
N LYS A 420 14.38 -5.73 -17.46
CA LYS A 420 15.59 -5.28 -18.20
C LYS A 420 15.80 -3.76 -18.18
N ARG A 421 14.75 -2.96 -18.04
CA ARG A 421 14.79 -1.52 -18.29
C ARG A 421 14.57 -0.67 -17.03
N ILE A 422 13.62 -1.04 -16.19
CA ILE A 422 13.23 -0.26 -15.01
C ILE A 422 13.81 -0.87 -13.73
N ALA A 423 13.81 -2.19 -13.59
CA ALA A 423 14.29 -2.85 -12.37
C ALA A 423 15.73 -2.45 -11.96
N PRO A 424 16.72 -2.32 -12.86
CA PRO A 424 18.05 -1.86 -12.47
C PRO A 424 18.05 -0.43 -11.92
N LEU A 425 17.19 0.45 -12.47
CA LEU A 425 17.06 1.83 -12.01
C LEU A 425 16.38 1.89 -10.65
N ALA A 426 15.29 1.12 -10.47
CA ALA A 426 14.58 1.01 -9.20
C ALA A 426 15.49 0.43 -8.11
N PHE A 427 16.24 -0.63 -8.41
CA PHE A 427 17.18 -1.25 -7.47
C PHE A 427 18.30 -0.28 -7.06
N LEU A 428 18.83 0.50 -8.00
CA LEU A 428 19.84 1.51 -7.70
C LEU A 428 19.27 2.62 -6.80
N GLY A 429 18.06 3.12 -7.11
CA GLY A 429 17.39 4.09 -6.24
C GLY A 429 17.14 3.54 -4.83
N TYR A 430 16.63 2.31 -4.75
CA TYR A 430 16.43 1.58 -3.49
C TYR A 430 17.72 1.49 -2.67
N THR A 431 18.82 1.04 -3.29
CA THR A 431 20.10 0.87 -2.57
C THR A 431 20.69 2.17 -2.09
N VAL A 432 20.59 3.25 -2.88
CA VAL A 432 21.11 4.57 -2.45
C VAL A 432 20.33 5.07 -1.22
N GLY A 433 19.01 5.00 -1.22
CA GLY A 433 18.22 5.40 -0.06
C GLY A 433 18.43 4.49 1.15
N TYR A 434 18.56 3.17 0.94
CA TYR A 434 18.91 2.22 2.01
C TYR A 434 20.25 2.57 2.66
N TRP A 435 21.29 2.82 1.86
CA TRP A 435 22.60 3.20 2.40
C TRP A 435 22.57 4.53 3.13
N LEU A 436 21.76 5.49 2.67
CA LEU A 436 21.59 6.75 3.41
C LEU A 436 20.97 6.51 4.79
N MET A 437 19.97 5.63 4.91
CA MET A 437 19.41 5.27 6.21
C MET A 437 20.46 4.59 7.09
N MET A 438 21.23 3.66 6.53
CA MET A 438 22.31 2.98 7.26
C MET A 438 23.41 3.92 7.79
N LEU A 439 23.62 5.05 7.15
CA LEU A 439 24.59 6.06 7.62
C LEU A 439 24.06 6.90 8.78
N ASN A 440 22.75 6.94 8.96
CA ASN A 440 22.08 7.67 10.04
C ASN A 440 21.75 6.78 11.26
N LEU A 441 21.89 5.44 11.12
CA LEU A 441 21.80 4.43 12.17
C LEU A 441 23.16 4.26 12.86
#